data_4ed9a43b0ab1a2f989b371efcf36df51
#
_entry.id   4ed9a43b0ab1a2f989b371efcf36df51
#
_cell.length_a   1.000
_cell.length_b   1.000
_cell.length_c   1.000
_cell.angle_alpha   90.00
_cell.angle_beta   90.00
_cell.angle_gamma   90.00
#
_symmetry.space_group_name_H-M   'P 1'
#
loop_
_entity.id
_entity.type
_entity.pdbx_description
1 polymer ?
#
loop_
_entity_poly.entity_id
_entity_poly.type
_entity_poly.pdbx_seq_one_letter_code
_entity_poly.pdbx_strand_id
1 'polypeptide(L)'
;VGHLGLVPRHVTWTGYRAIGKTLDEAKALHAQMKRLESAGAYAAELEVVPHELASFLSLQTSMLLMSLGSGSGCDTQFLFSCDILGDYEERLPRHAKAYRDFFGEHRRLQSERITAFREYVEDVQEGRFPEKGNLVSMDKTVLEQLQNSLSL
;
A
#
# COMPACT_ATOMS: atom_id res chain seq x y z
N VAL A 1 -2.86 14.58 17.29
CA VAL A 1 -2.66 14.96 15.89
C VAL A 1 -3.99 15.31 15.26
N GLY A 2 -4.08 16.47 14.61
CA GLY A 2 -5.27 16.92 13.89
C GLY A 2 -5.22 16.56 12.39
N HIS A 3 -6.33 16.86 11.67
CA HIS A 3 -6.40 16.68 10.21
C HIS A 3 -7.18 17.87 9.62
N LEU A 4 -6.59 18.51 8.61
CA LEU A 4 -7.09 19.71 7.94
C LEU A 4 -7.06 19.51 6.41
N GLY A 5 -7.90 20.26 5.70
CA GLY A 5 -8.00 20.22 4.26
C GLY A 5 -8.99 19.16 3.76
N LEU A 6 -8.57 18.26 2.90
CA LEU A 6 -9.40 17.17 2.36
C LEU A 6 -9.57 16.06 3.40
N VAL A 7 -10.44 16.26 4.38
CA VAL A 7 -10.71 15.25 5.42
C VAL A 7 -11.57 14.13 4.82
N PRO A 8 -11.16 12.86 4.84
CA PRO A 8 -11.86 11.75 4.16
C PRO A 8 -13.35 11.65 4.50
N ARG A 9 -13.73 11.79 5.76
CA ARG A 9 -15.14 11.75 6.18
C ARG A 9 -16.00 12.88 5.61
N HIS A 10 -15.40 13.96 5.11
CA HIS A 10 -16.11 15.11 4.53
C HIS A 10 -16.23 15.03 3.01
N VAL A 11 -15.54 14.08 2.36
CA VAL A 11 -15.52 13.91 0.89
C VAL A 11 -16.91 13.74 0.29
N THR A 12 -17.84 13.14 1.03
CA THR A 12 -19.26 13.01 0.60
C THR A 12 -19.90 14.37 0.31
N TRP A 13 -19.49 15.42 1.01
CA TRP A 13 -20.01 16.78 0.84
C TRP A 13 -19.12 17.69 -0.01
N THR A 14 -17.81 17.51 0.09
CA THR A 14 -16.82 18.38 -0.58
C THR A 14 -16.41 17.85 -1.96
N GLY A 15 -16.55 16.54 -2.22
CA GLY A 15 -15.93 15.84 -3.34
C GLY A 15 -14.42 15.72 -3.16
N TYR A 16 -13.77 14.95 -4.05
CA TYR A 16 -12.31 14.81 -4.11
C TYR A 16 -11.68 16.02 -4.81
N ARG A 17 -11.45 17.09 -4.05
CA ARG A 17 -10.83 18.32 -4.58
C ARG A 17 -9.91 18.97 -3.55
N ALA A 18 -9.06 19.87 -4.02
CA ALA A 18 -8.30 20.73 -3.12
C ALA A 18 -9.21 21.67 -2.34
N ILE A 19 -8.97 21.82 -1.04
CA ILE A 19 -9.69 22.68 -0.10
C ILE A 19 -8.84 23.92 0.19
N GLY A 20 -9.48 25.09 0.22
CA GLY A 20 -8.78 26.35 0.49
C GLY A 20 -8.50 27.20 -0.76
N LYS A 21 -9.17 26.93 -1.88
CA LYS A 21 -9.03 27.73 -3.11
C LYS A 21 -9.76 29.06 -3.11
N THR A 22 -10.70 29.25 -2.20
CA THR A 22 -11.42 30.52 -2.03
C THR A 22 -11.04 31.19 -0.72
N LEU A 23 -11.25 32.50 -0.62
CA LEU A 23 -10.95 33.25 0.59
C LEU A 23 -11.72 32.69 1.81
N ASP A 24 -12.98 32.30 1.62
CA ASP A 24 -13.79 31.77 2.71
C ASP A 24 -13.30 30.39 3.17
N GLU A 25 -12.92 29.51 2.24
CA GLU A 25 -12.28 28.22 2.58
C GLU A 25 -10.94 28.42 3.29
N ALA A 26 -10.11 29.34 2.82
CA ALA A 26 -8.83 29.64 3.45
C ALA A 26 -8.99 30.18 4.87
N LYS A 27 -9.95 31.10 5.09
CA LYS A 27 -10.30 31.58 6.44
C LYS A 27 -10.82 30.47 7.33
N ALA A 28 -11.67 29.60 6.79
CA ALA A 28 -12.22 28.45 7.53
C ALA A 28 -11.11 27.48 7.96
N LEU A 29 -10.16 27.17 7.07
CA LEU A 29 -8.98 26.33 7.37
C LEU A 29 -8.11 26.95 8.47
N HIS A 30 -7.81 28.26 8.37
CA HIS A 30 -7.07 28.95 9.41
C HIS A 30 -7.77 28.88 10.77
N ALA A 31 -9.10 29.14 10.81
CA ALA A 31 -9.88 29.03 12.02
C ALA A 31 -9.93 27.61 12.59
N GLN A 32 -10.01 26.58 11.73
CA GLN A 32 -9.95 25.18 12.15
C GLN A 32 -8.59 24.85 12.75
N MET A 33 -7.50 25.28 12.11
CA MET A 33 -6.14 25.11 12.61
C MET A 33 -5.98 25.69 14.02
N LYS A 34 -6.45 26.94 14.23
CA LYS A 34 -6.40 27.60 15.54
C LYS A 34 -7.24 26.88 16.61
N ARG A 35 -8.38 26.29 16.24
CA ARG A 35 -9.17 25.46 17.16
C ARG A 35 -8.45 24.19 17.55
N LEU A 36 -7.78 23.50 16.61
CA LEU A 36 -6.97 22.31 16.91
C LEU A 36 -5.82 22.65 17.86
N GLU A 37 -5.10 23.73 17.58
CA GLU A 37 -4.00 24.22 18.43
C GLU A 37 -4.52 24.54 19.85
N SER A 38 -5.63 25.27 19.97
CA SER A 38 -6.25 25.61 21.25
C SER A 38 -6.76 24.37 22.01
N ALA A 39 -7.15 23.32 21.29
CA ALA A 39 -7.56 22.04 21.88
C ALA A 39 -6.37 21.14 22.31
N GLY A 40 -5.12 21.63 22.16
CA GLY A 40 -3.93 20.91 22.58
C GLY A 40 -3.36 19.97 21.52
N ALA A 41 -3.74 20.08 20.25
CA ALA A 41 -3.06 19.36 19.19
C ALA A 41 -1.62 19.89 19.06
N TYR A 42 -0.65 19.00 19.00
CA TYR A 42 0.78 19.33 18.80
C TYR A 42 1.21 19.22 17.34
N ALA A 43 0.40 18.54 16.51
CA ALA A 43 0.65 18.36 15.08
C ALA A 43 -0.68 18.25 14.32
N ALA A 44 -0.65 18.53 13.02
CA ALA A 44 -1.79 18.30 12.13
C ALA A 44 -1.31 17.90 10.74
N GLU A 45 -2.06 16.99 10.13
CA GLU A 45 -1.97 16.65 8.73
C GLU A 45 -2.71 17.70 7.91
N LEU A 46 -2.08 18.18 6.84
CA LEU A 46 -2.65 19.16 5.91
C LEU A 46 -2.77 18.53 4.53
N GLU A 47 -3.98 18.07 4.19
CA GLU A 47 -4.23 17.25 3.01
C GLU A 47 -4.84 18.06 1.87
N VAL A 48 -4.16 18.03 0.72
CA VAL A 48 -4.62 18.59 -0.58
C VAL A 48 -5.12 20.03 -0.45
N VAL A 49 -4.28 20.88 0.14
CA VAL A 49 -4.45 22.32 0.25
C VAL A 49 -3.52 23.02 -0.75
N PRO A 50 -3.90 24.16 -1.36
CA PRO A 50 -2.99 24.92 -2.19
C PRO A 50 -1.66 25.21 -1.49
N HIS A 51 -0.52 25.00 -2.17
CA HIS A 51 0.78 25.04 -1.52
C HIS A 51 1.15 26.40 -0.94
N GLU A 52 0.66 27.49 -1.54
CA GLU A 52 0.85 28.86 -1.03
C GLU A 52 0.13 29.05 0.31
N LEU A 53 -1.13 28.57 0.39
CA LEU A 53 -1.90 28.61 1.63
C LEU A 53 -1.27 27.70 2.70
N ALA A 54 -0.83 26.52 2.34
CA ALA A 54 -0.17 25.59 3.25
C ALA A 54 1.09 26.20 3.87
N SER A 55 1.94 26.83 3.05
CA SER A 55 3.13 27.56 3.49
C SER A 55 2.78 28.72 4.42
N PHE A 56 1.73 29.48 4.10
CA PHE A 56 1.25 30.55 4.96
C PHE A 56 0.76 30.02 6.30
N LEU A 57 -0.08 28.97 6.30
CA LEU A 57 -0.61 28.38 7.53
C LEU A 57 0.50 27.81 8.43
N SER A 58 1.53 27.20 7.87
CA SER A 58 2.66 26.68 8.62
C SER A 58 3.37 27.76 9.46
N LEU A 59 3.44 28.97 8.95
CA LEU A 59 4.01 30.12 9.66
C LEU A 59 3.07 30.72 10.75
N GLN A 60 1.80 30.27 10.81
CA GLN A 60 0.78 30.82 11.70
C GLN A 60 0.46 29.92 12.90
N THR A 61 1.17 28.82 13.09
CA THR A 61 0.92 27.86 14.18
C THR A 61 2.21 27.36 14.79
N SER A 62 2.16 26.93 16.04
CA SER A 62 3.23 26.20 16.72
C SER A 62 3.10 24.67 16.57
N MET A 63 2.02 24.20 15.98
CA MET A 63 1.86 22.76 15.67
C MET A 63 2.81 22.38 14.53
N LEU A 64 3.35 21.17 14.58
CA LEU A 64 4.04 20.56 13.46
C LEU A 64 3.03 20.24 12.35
N LEU A 65 3.18 20.84 11.16
CA LEU A 65 2.33 20.55 10.01
C LEU A 65 2.97 19.53 9.07
N MET A 66 2.22 18.49 8.78
CA MET A 66 2.59 17.40 7.86
C MET A 66 1.83 17.58 6.54
N SER A 67 2.55 17.86 5.46
CA SER A 67 1.95 18.04 4.13
C SER A 67 1.64 16.69 3.48
N LEU A 68 0.37 16.45 3.18
CA LEU A 68 -0.08 15.41 2.26
C LEU A 68 -0.66 16.05 1.01
N GLY A 69 0.16 16.22 -0.03
CA GLY A 69 -0.25 16.87 -1.27
C GLY A 69 -0.50 18.39 -1.16
N SER A 70 0.08 19.03 -0.16
CA SER A 70 -0.04 20.48 0.10
C SER A 70 1.25 21.26 -0.15
N GLY A 71 2.20 20.67 -0.90
CA GLY A 71 3.48 21.29 -1.24
C GLY A 71 4.55 21.15 -0.16
N SER A 72 5.70 21.81 -0.36
CA SER A 72 6.89 21.66 0.48
C SER A 72 7.01 22.69 1.60
N GLY A 73 6.02 23.56 1.79
CA GLY A 73 6.10 24.67 2.75
C GLY A 73 5.63 24.34 4.16
N CYS A 74 5.39 23.08 4.48
CA CYS A 74 5.11 22.57 5.83
C CYS A 74 6.39 22.01 6.46
N ASP A 75 6.34 21.66 7.75
CA ASP A 75 7.49 21.16 8.51
C ASP A 75 7.97 19.80 8.02
N THR A 76 7.05 18.96 7.50
CA THR A 76 7.39 17.64 6.94
C THR A 76 6.44 17.23 5.81
N GLN A 77 6.84 16.17 5.10
CA GLN A 77 6.06 15.56 4.02
C GLN A 77 5.53 14.20 4.45
N PHE A 78 4.30 13.90 4.04
CA PHE A 78 3.66 12.63 4.27
C PHE A 78 3.23 12.00 2.94
N LEU A 79 3.55 10.73 2.76
CA LEU A 79 3.01 9.87 1.71
C LEU A 79 2.76 8.47 2.27
N PHE A 80 1.76 7.79 1.73
CA PHE A 80 1.54 6.39 2.06
C PHE A 80 2.65 5.50 1.48
N SER A 81 2.97 4.41 2.18
CA SER A 81 3.98 3.46 1.70
C SER A 81 3.61 2.86 0.35
N CYS A 82 2.33 2.58 0.09
CA CYS A 82 1.85 2.11 -1.20
C CYS A 82 2.11 3.11 -2.34
N ASP A 83 2.01 4.43 -2.08
CA ASP A 83 2.38 5.46 -3.05
C ASP A 83 3.88 5.39 -3.38
N ILE A 84 4.72 5.34 -2.34
CA ILE A 84 6.18 5.31 -2.47
C ILE A 84 6.64 4.05 -3.21
N LEU A 85 6.03 2.92 -2.90
CA LEU A 85 6.38 1.61 -3.46
C LEU A 85 5.77 1.36 -4.84
N GLY A 86 4.74 2.12 -5.23
CA GLY A 86 4.02 1.88 -6.48
C GLY A 86 3.21 0.59 -6.42
N ASP A 87 2.51 0.36 -5.30
CA ASP A 87 1.73 -0.86 -5.05
C ASP A 87 0.25 -0.63 -5.36
N TYR A 88 -0.02 -0.13 -6.57
CA TYR A 88 -1.37 0.14 -7.09
C TYR A 88 -1.58 -0.43 -8.47
N GLU A 89 -2.76 -0.98 -8.69
CA GLU A 89 -3.25 -1.28 -10.04
C GLU A 89 -3.73 -0.02 -10.76
N GLU A 90 -4.31 0.91 -10.01
CA GLU A 90 -4.89 2.14 -10.52
C GLU A 90 -3.85 3.26 -10.65
N ARG A 91 -4.30 4.38 -11.22
CA ARG A 91 -3.44 5.55 -11.38
C ARG A 91 -3.06 6.14 -10.02
N LEU A 92 -1.76 6.34 -9.84
CA LEU A 92 -1.20 7.03 -8.70
C LEU A 92 -1.87 8.41 -8.48
N PRO A 93 -2.22 8.80 -7.24
CA PRO A 93 -2.73 10.12 -6.95
C PRO A 93 -1.79 11.23 -7.45
N ARG A 94 -2.35 12.36 -7.90
CA ARG A 94 -1.57 13.47 -8.48
C ARG A 94 -0.44 13.97 -7.58
N HIS A 95 -0.63 13.92 -6.28
CA HIS A 95 0.34 14.42 -5.29
C HIS A 95 1.37 13.36 -4.86
N ALA A 96 1.20 12.13 -5.32
CA ALA A 96 2.09 11.03 -4.98
C ALA A 96 3.16 10.80 -6.06
N LYS A 97 4.23 10.14 -5.67
CA LYS A 97 5.31 9.71 -6.56
C LYS A 97 5.75 8.31 -6.17
N ALA A 98 5.67 7.38 -7.10
CA ALA A 98 6.25 6.06 -6.94
C ALA A 98 7.75 6.07 -7.25
N TYR A 99 8.50 5.38 -6.41
CA TYR A 99 9.94 5.18 -6.57
C TYR A 99 10.27 3.74 -6.99
N ARG A 100 9.27 2.87 -6.97
CA ARG A 100 9.34 1.46 -7.39
C ARG A 100 8.04 1.06 -8.08
N ASP A 101 7.99 -0.16 -8.62
CA ASP A 101 6.82 -0.80 -9.22
C ASP A 101 6.57 -2.16 -8.53
N PHE A 102 6.15 -2.13 -7.28
CA PHE A 102 5.85 -3.38 -6.57
C PHE A 102 4.59 -4.06 -7.10
N PHE A 103 3.64 -3.30 -7.63
CA PHE A 103 2.47 -3.92 -8.24
C PHE A 103 2.85 -4.80 -9.44
N GLY A 104 3.72 -4.30 -10.33
CA GLY A 104 4.25 -5.09 -11.46
C GLY A 104 5.02 -6.32 -11.00
N GLU A 105 5.88 -6.18 -9.96
CA GLU A 105 6.62 -7.31 -9.39
C GLU A 105 5.71 -8.36 -8.76
N HIS A 106 4.68 -7.96 -8.03
CA HIS A 106 3.69 -8.89 -7.46
C HIS A 106 2.97 -9.68 -8.55
N ARG A 107 2.57 -9.00 -9.65
CA ARG A 107 1.97 -9.67 -10.81
C ARG A 107 2.91 -10.63 -11.49
N ARG A 108 4.18 -10.25 -11.68
CA ARG A 108 5.20 -11.12 -12.26
C ARG A 108 5.39 -12.37 -11.40
N LEU A 109 5.57 -12.22 -10.08
CA LEU A 109 5.72 -13.35 -9.16
C LEU A 109 4.47 -14.25 -9.15
N GLN A 110 3.27 -13.67 -9.25
CA GLN A 110 2.05 -14.46 -9.33
C GLN A 110 1.98 -15.28 -10.63
N SER A 111 2.40 -14.71 -11.74
CA SER A 111 2.51 -15.42 -13.02
C SER A 111 3.48 -16.59 -12.93
N GLU A 112 4.65 -16.39 -12.33
CA GLU A 112 5.65 -17.46 -12.11
C GLU A 112 5.10 -18.59 -11.24
N ARG A 113 4.37 -18.26 -10.16
CA ARG A 113 3.72 -19.28 -9.32
C ARG A 113 2.72 -20.13 -10.13
N ILE A 114 1.88 -19.48 -10.94
CA ILE A 114 0.92 -20.19 -11.79
C ILE A 114 1.63 -21.09 -12.79
N THR A 115 2.70 -20.60 -13.41
CA THR A 115 3.53 -21.38 -14.36
C THR A 115 4.13 -22.60 -13.68
N ALA A 116 4.75 -22.44 -12.51
CA ALA A 116 5.33 -23.56 -11.76
C ALA A 116 4.31 -24.65 -11.41
N PHE A 117 3.09 -24.27 -11.04
CA PHE A 117 2.04 -25.27 -10.79
C PHE A 117 1.56 -25.97 -12.07
N ARG A 118 1.52 -25.29 -13.20
CA ARG A 118 1.20 -25.91 -14.50
C ARG A 118 2.27 -26.92 -14.90
N GLU A 119 3.54 -26.53 -14.85
CA GLU A 119 4.67 -27.41 -15.13
C GLU A 119 4.67 -28.65 -14.24
N TYR A 120 4.40 -28.50 -12.94
CA TYR A 120 4.26 -29.61 -12.02
C TYR A 120 3.13 -30.57 -12.45
N VAL A 121 1.98 -30.04 -12.80
CA VAL A 121 0.82 -30.86 -13.24
C VAL A 121 1.15 -31.62 -14.53
N GLU A 122 1.78 -30.92 -15.49
CA GLU A 122 2.20 -31.54 -16.75
C GLU A 122 3.25 -32.65 -16.51
N ASP A 123 4.24 -32.44 -15.65
CA ASP A 123 5.23 -33.43 -15.29
C ASP A 123 4.63 -34.69 -14.65
N VAL A 124 3.64 -34.52 -13.78
CA VAL A 124 2.91 -35.63 -13.18
C VAL A 124 2.10 -36.38 -14.23
N GLN A 125 1.39 -35.68 -15.12
CA GLN A 125 0.54 -36.30 -16.16
C GLN A 125 1.37 -37.06 -17.21
N GLU A 126 2.56 -36.55 -17.54
CA GLU A 126 3.46 -37.15 -18.52
C GLU A 126 4.46 -38.13 -17.88
N GLY A 127 4.39 -38.34 -16.55
CA GLY A 127 5.25 -39.26 -15.83
C GLY A 127 6.72 -38.81 -15.70
N ARG A 128 6.98 -37.50 -15.87
CA ARG A 128 8.32 -36.92 -15.63
C ARG A 128 8.59 -36.72 -14.13
N PHE A 129 7.52 -36.52 -13.34
CA PHE A 129 7.60 -36.46 -11.88
C PHE A 129 6.75 -37.58 -11.27
N PRO A 130 7.23 -38.33 -10.24
CA PRO A 130 8.54 -38.15 -9.57
C PRO A 130 9.71 -38.75 -10.38
N GLU A 131 10.84 -38.09 -10.34
CA GLU A 131 12.10 -38.63 -10.87
C GLU A 131 12.69 -39.70 -9.93
N LYS A 132 13.69 -40.47 -10.42
CA LYS A 132 14.37 -41.52 -9.60
C LYS A 132 14.89 -40.99 -8.25
N GLY A 133 15.37 -39.76 -8.21
CA GLY A 133 15.88 -39.12 -7.00
C GLY A 133 14.81 -38.77 -5.97
N ASN A 134 13.56 -38.71 -6.39
CA ASN A 134 12.41 -38.44 -5.50
C ASN A 134 11.82 -39.73 -4.91
N LEU A 135 12.28 -40.91 -5.34
CA LEU A 135 11.71 -42.19 -4.93
C LEU A 135 12.41 -42.73 -3.68
N VAL A 136 11.62 -43.28 -2.77
CA VAL A 136 12.11 -44.05 -1.62
C VAL A 136 11.96 -45.54 -1.95
N SER A 137 13.05 -46.27 -1.91
CA SER A 137 13.05 -47.69 -2.20
C SER A 137 12.89 -48.53 -0.92
N MET A 138 12.23 -49.64 -1.03
CA MET A 138 12.17 -50.69 -0.01
C MET A 138 13.07 -51.86 -0.42
N ASP A 139 13.61 -52.58 0.55
CA ASP A 139 14.30 -53.82 0.31
C ASP A 139 13.36 -54.82 -0.34
N LYS A 140 13.81 -55.46 -1.43
CA LYS A 140 13.01 -56.42 -2.21
C LYS A 140 12.55 -57.60 -1.38
N THR A 141 13.39 -58.11 -0.48
CA THR A 141 13.11 -59.26 0.38
C THR A 141 11.99 -58.95 1.36
N VAL A 142 11.93 -57.72 1.89
CA VAL A 142 10.84 -57.26 2.77
C VAL A 142 9.52 -57.16 2.01
N LEU A 143 9.55 -56.68 0.77
CA LEU A 143 8.36 -56.58 -0.06
C LEU A 143 7.82 -57.98 -0.42
N GLU A 144 8.72 -58.93 -0.80
CA GLU A 144 8.34 -60.32 -1.08
C GLU A 144 7.74 -61.01 0.14
N GLN A 145 8.32 -60.84 1.34
CA GLN A 145 7.77 -61.36 2.58
C GLN A 145 6.36 -60.82 2.87
N LEU A 146 6.16 -59.52 2.64
CA LEU A 146 4.87 -58.92 2.79
C LEU A 146 3.83 -59.51 1.81
N GLN A 147 4.21 -59.64 0.51
CA GLN A 147 3.34 -60.20 -0.52
C GLN A 147 2.95 -61.64 -0.19
N ASN A 148 3.92 -62.46 0.24
CA ASN A 148 3.63 -63.86 0.65
C ASN A 148 2.77 -63.96 1.88
N SER A 149 2.87 -63.04 2.83
CA SER A 149 2.05 -63.01 4.03
C SER A 149 0.59 -62.60 3.77
N LEU A 150 0.35 -61.85 2.67
CA LEU A 150 -1.00 -61.38 2.29
C LEU A 150 -1.66 -62.25 1.21
N SER A 151 -0.91 -63.17 0.59
CA SER A 151 -1.44 -64.17 -0.35
C SER A 151 -2.06 -65.28 0.45
N LEU A 152 -3.36 -65.13 0.83
CA LEU A 152 -4.23 -66.18 1.39
C LEU A 152 -5.02 -66.81 0.26
#